data_0403273f5463061d5efe25cda47a24d6
#
_entry.id   0403273f5463061d5efe25cda47a24d6
#
_cell.length_a   1.000
_cell.length_b   1.000
_cell.length_c   1.000
_cell.angle_alpha   90.00
_cell.angle_beta   90.00
_cell.angle_gamma   90.00
#
_symmetry.space_group_name_H-M   'P 1'
#
loop_
_entity.id
_entity.type
_entity.pdbx_description
1 polymer ?
#
loop_
_entity_poly.entity_id
_entity_poly.type
_entity_poly.pdbx_seq_one_letter_code
_entity_poly.pdbx_strand_id
1 'polypeptide(L)'
;KGGDDGSCVSAGPGHEENQIAAVIVLCHDRPGYLSRSLETLERRLRARSISQRFPVYVSQDGEDKEVSAVVDRFSRSGLVRARWTHSPPAAFEEKLRASVKPHMRSYHRIARHYKFALSTCFSCLGFPRAILVEDDLVVSADFFPYFAAAAPLLDRDPTLYAASAWNDNAVAGLPRGDPAALQRTDFFPGLGWMVTR
;
A
#
# COMPACT_ATOMS: atom_id res chain seq x y z
N LYS A 1 7.68 23.78 9.38
CA LYS A 1 6.28 24.20 9.21
C LYS A 1 6.04 24.30 7.70
N GLY A 2 5.57 23.27 7.07
CA GLY A 2 5.13 23.20 5.69
C GLY A 2 3.90 22.34 5.70
N GLY A 3 2.72 22.96 5.82
CA GLY A 3 1.45 22.30 5.80
C GLY A 3 1.19 21.75 4.40
N ASP A 4 1.15 20.45 4.29
CA ASP A 4 0.43 19.77 3.22
C ASP A 4 -1.02 19.69 3.75
N ASP A 5 -1.77 20.79 3.55
CA ASP A 5 -3.14 20.95 4.03
C ASP A 5 -4.11 20.24 3.06
N GLY A 6 -3.91 18.94 2.91
CA GLY A 6 -4.89 18.08 2.30
C GLY A 6 -6.01 17.83 3.29
N SER A 7 -7.14 18.51 3.12
CA SER A 7 -8.30 18.31 3.97
C SER A 7 -8.67 16.81 3.98
N CYS A 8 -8.74 16.20 5.16
CA CYS A 8 -9.10 14.80 5.35
C CYS A 8 -10.55 14.48 4.91
N VAL A 9 -11.31 15.46 4.47
CA VAL A 9 -12.74 15.35 4.13
C VAL A 9 -13.04 14.32 3.03
N SER A 10 -12.12 14.08 2.11
CA SER A 10 -12.28 13.13 1.01
C SER A 10 -11.55 11.80 1.20
N ALA A 11 -10.98 11.56 2.38
CA ALA A 11 -10.16 10.36 2.60
C ALA A 11 -10.97 9.04 2.61
N GLY A 12 -12.27 9.12 2.88
CA GLY A 12 -13.16 7.97 2.96
C GLY A 12 -13.42 7.49 4.39
N PRO A 13 -14.02 6.29 4.58
CA PRO A 13 -14.27 5.73 5.90
C PRO A 13 -12.99 5.49 6.69
N GLY A 14 -12.99 5.93 7.97
CA GLY A 14 -11.87 5.73 8.87
C GLY A 14 -11.79 4.33 9.46
N HIS A 15 -10.83 4.16 10.38
CA HIS A 15 -10.58 2.89 11.08
C HIS A 15 -11.75 2.47 11.98
N GLU A 16 -12.10 1.20 11.92
CA GLU A 16 -13.03 0.51 12.81
C GLU A 16 -12.28 -0.53 13.66
N GLU A 17 -12.76 -0.80 14.87
CA GLU A 17 -12.04 -1.62 15.89
C GLU A 17 -11.70 -3.05 15.41
N ASN A 18 -12.54 -3.64 14.54
CA ASN A 18 -12.32 -4.99 14.03
C ASN A 18 -11.33 -5.08 12.87
N GLN A 19 -10.82 -3.93 12.38
CA GLN A 19 -9.91 -3.87 11.24
C GLN A 19 -8.46 -4.03 11.67
N ILE A 20 -7.72 -4.86 10.93
CA ILE A 20 -6.30 -5.14 11.21
C ILE A 20 -5.40 -4.05 10.62
N ALA A 21 -5.59 -3.75 9.34
CA ALA A 21 -4.80 -2.78 8.61
C ALA A 21 -5.56 -2.27 7.38
N ALA A 22 -5.34 -1.02 6.98
CA ALA A 22 -5.72 -0.56 5.65
C ALA A 22 -4.81 -1.19 4.59
N VAL A 23 -5.38 -1.66 3.49
CA VAL A 23 -4.63 -2.07 2.30
C VAL A 23 -4.61 -0.89 1.35
N ILE A 24 -3.44 -0.37 1.03
CA ILE A 24 -3.26 0.78 0.15
C ILE A 24 -2.61 0.30 -1.14
N VAL A 25 -3.35 0.35 -2.25
CA VAL A 25 -2.81 0.05 -3.58
C VAL A 25 -2.30 1.34 -4.20
N LEU A 26 -1.00 1.40 -4.45
CA LEU A 26 -0.32 2.53 -5.08
C LEU A 26 -0.32 2.31 -6.61
N CYS A 27 -0.81 3.28 -7.37
CA CYS A 27 -0.85 3.21 -8.83
C CYS A 27 -0.57 4.57 -9.48
N HIS A 28 -0.27 4.55 -10.78
CA HIS A 28 -0.02 5.75 -11.57
C HIS A 28 -0.80 5.71 -12.90
N ASP A 29 -0.25 5.08 -13.95
CA ASP A 29 -0.73 5.11 -15.33
C ASP A 29 -0.82 3.72 -15.98
N ARG A 30 -0.96 2.65 -15.18
CA ARG A 30 -0.95 1.25 -15.63
C ARG A 30 -2.28 0.54 -15.33
N PRO A 31 -3.39 0.84 -16.05
CA PRO A 31 -4.72 0.33 -15.73
C PRO A 31 -4.83 -1.21 -15.77
N GLY A 32 -4.13 -1.85 -16.72
CA GLY A 32 -4.13 -3.31 -16.84
C GLY A 32 -3.48 -4.03 -15.65
N TYR A 33 -2.36 -3.50 -15.14
CA TYR A 33 -1.71 -4.03 -13.94
C TYR A 33 -2.60 -3.82 -12.71
N LEU A 34 -3.11 -2.61 -12.52
CA LEU A 34 -4.02 -2.29 -11.43
C LEU A 34 -5.25 -3.20 -11.41
N SER A 35 -5.88 -3.43 -12.57
CA SER A 35 -7.02 -4.34 -12.68
C SER A 35 -6.69 -5.73 -12.14
N ARG A 36 -5.57 -6.30 -12.59
CA ARG A 36 -5.11 -7.63 -12.18
C ARG A 36 -4.76 -7.71 -10.69
N SER A 37 -4.13 -6.68 -10.14
CA SER A 37 -3.83 -6.58 -8.71
C SER A 37 -5.11 -6.56 -7.88
N LEU A 38 -6.06 -5.68 -8.20
CA LEU A 38 -7.34 -5.56 -7.51
C LEU A 38 -8.20 -6.83 -7.61
N GLU A 39 -8.25 -7.49 -8.78
CA GLU A 39 -8.93 -8.78 -8.96
C GLU A 39 -8.38 -9.86 -8.03
N THR A 40 -7.05 -9.86 -7.85
CA THR A 40 -6.42 -10.82 -6.96
C THR A 40 -6.73 -10.52 -5.50
N LEU A 41 -6.66 -9.27 -5.08
CA LEU A 41 -7.03 -8.82 -3.73
C LEU A 41 -8.49 -9.18 -3.43
N GLU A 42 -9.43 -8.85 -4.33
CA GLU A 42 -10.85 -9.16 -4.19
C GLU A 42 -11.08 -10.66 -3.98
N ARG A 43 -10.49 -11.48 -4.85
CA ARG A 43 -10.59 -12.95 -4.75
C ARG A 43 -10.09 -13.48 -3.41
N ARG A 44 -8.94 -12.97 -2.90
CA ARG A 44 -8.36 -13.41 -1.63
C ARG A 44 -9.18 -12.99 -0.42
N LEU A 45 -9.69 -11.77 -0.43
CA LEU A 45 -10.52 -11.23 0.64
C LEU A 45 -11.88 -11.92 0.72
N ARG A 46 -12.54 -12.13 -0.43
CA ARG A 46 -13.84 -12.82 -0.52
C ARG A 46 -13.76 -14.28 -0.14
N ALA A 47 -12.74 -15.00 -0.63
CA ALA A 47 -12.57 -16.43 -0.34
C ALA A 47 -12.46 -16.75 1.16
N ARG A 48 -12.09 -15.78 1.97
CA ARG A 48 -11.93 -15.92 3.43
C ARG A 48 -12.95 -15.12 4.24
N SER A 49 -13.86 -14.39 3.58
CA SER A 49 -14.82 -13.49 4.24
C SER A 49 -14.18 -12.49 5.21
N ILE A 50 -13.01 -11.95 4.85
CA ILE A 50 -12.22 -11.04 5.70
C ILE A 50 -12.10 -9.62 5.16
N SER A 51 -12.91 -9.24 4.18
CA SER A 51 -12.89 -7.91 3.56
C SER A 51 -13.10 -6.78 4.58
N GLN A 52 -13.84 -7.02 5.65
CA GLN A 52 -14.05 -6.03 6.71
C GLN A 52 -12.79 -5.81 7.55
N ARG A 53 -11.91 -6.80 7.66
CA ARG A 53 -10.68 -6.71 8.46
C ARG A 53 -9.54 -6.02 7.72
N PHE A 54 -9.61 -5.96 6.38
CA PHE A 54 -8.60 -5.40 5.50
C PHE A 54 -9.25 -4.51 4.43
N PRO A 55 -9.79 -3.35 4.81
CA PRO A 55 -10.39 -2.42 3.84
C PRO A 55 -9.36 -1.92 2.84
N VAL A 56 -9.75 -1.88 1.56
CA VAL A 56 -8.88 -1.52 0.44
C VAL A 56 -9.10 -0.08 0.02
N TYR A 57 -8.03 0.67 -0.11
CA TYR A 57 -7.95 2.02 -0.64
C TYR A 57 -7.02 2.05 -1.83
N VAL A 58 -7.25 2.94 -2.78
CA VAL A 58 -6.35 3.15 -3.92
C VAL A 58 -5.80 4.56 -3.85
N SER A 59 -4.47 4.68 -3.89
CA SER A 59 -3.77 5.94 -4.00
C SER A 59 -3.20 6.07 -5.42
N GLN A 60 -3.79 6.97 -6.21
CA GLN A 60 -3.40 7.22 -7.60
C GLN A 60 -2.49 8.44 -7.67
N ASP A 61 -1.30 8.28 -8.26
CA ASP A 61 -0.40 9.39 -8.57
C ASP A 61 -0.78 9.98 -9.95
N GLY A 62 -1.28 11.20 -9.97
CA GLY A 62 -1.83 11.84 -11.16
C GLY A 62 -3.30 11.52 -11.41
N GLU A 63 -3.77 11.83 -12.63
CA GLU A 63 -5.20 11.80 -13.01
C GLU A 63 -5.47 10.97 -14.28
N ASP A 64 -4.78 9.84 -14.42
CA ASP A 64 -5.03 8.95 -15.55
C ASP A 64 -6.48 8.44 -15.54
N LYS A 65 -7.18 8.64 -16.66
CA LYS A 65 -8.62 8.35 -16.78
C LYS A 65 -8.92 6.85 -16.84
N GLU A 66 -8.04 6.06 -17.45
CA GLU A 66 -8.23 4.62 -17.56
C GLU A 66 -7.99 3.95 -16.20
N VAL A 67 -6.98 4.39 -15.46
CA VAL A 67 -6.77 4.00 -14.05
C VAL A 67 -7.98 4.39 -13.22
N SER A 68 -8.50 5.61 -13.36
CA SER A 68 -9.70 6.06 -12.64
C SER A 68 -10.91 5.17 -12.95
N ALA A 69 -11.13 4.80 -14.20
CA ALA A 69 -12.22 3.91 -14.60
C ALA A 69 -12.10 2.51 -13.98
N VAL A 70 -10.88 1.98 -13.86
CA VAL A 70 -10.62 0.71 -13.16
C VAL A 70 -10.99 0.85 -11.68
N VAL A 71 -10.53 1.90 -11.00
CA VAL A 71 -10.86 2.12 -9.57
C VAL A 71 -12.36 2.25 -9.37
N ASP A 72 -13.06 3.00 -10.21
CA ASP A 72 -14.51 3.20 -10.13
C ASP A 72 -15.28 1.88 -10.29
N ARG A 73 -14.79 0.96 -11.12
CA ARG A 73 -15.35 -0.39 -11.26
C ARG A 73 -15.27 -1.16 -9.94
N PHE A 74 -14.11 -1.16 -9.29
CA PHE A 74 -13.90 -1.88 -8.03
C PHE A 74 -14.52 -1.18 -6.82
N SER A 75 -14.74 0.13 -6.89
CA SER A 75 -15.54 0.85 -5.89
C SER A 75 -17.02 0.43 -5.97
N ARG A 76 -17.59 0.29 -7.17
CA ARG A 76 -18.95 -0.21 -7.37
C ARG A 76 -19.12 -1.67 -6.96
N SER A 77 -18.10 -2.50 -7.05
CA SER A 77 -18.13 -3.88 -6.53
C SER A 77 -18.04 -3.97 -5.01
N GLY A 78 -17.75 -2.85 -4.34
CA GLY A 78 -17.58 -2.76 -2.89
C GLY A 78 -16.20 -3.19 -2.39
N LEU A 79 -15.23 -3.44 -3.28
CA LEU A 79 -13.85 -3.74 -2.86
C LEU A 79 -13.13 -2.49 -2.39
N VAL A 80 -13.09 -1.44 -3.22
CA VAL A 80 -12.37 -0.20 -2.94
C VAL A 80 -13.24 0.75 -2.13
N ARG A 81 -12.80 1.14 -0.95
CA ARG A 81 -13.51 2.05 -0.03
C ARG A 81 -13.41 3.51 -0.44
N ALA A 82 -12.23 3.91 -0.92
CA ALA A 82 -12.01 5.26 -1.45
C ALA A 82 -10.80 5.27 -2.39
N ARG A 83 -10.77 6.28 -3.29
CA ARG A 83 -9.62 6.66 -4.11
C ARG A 83 -9.05 7.97 -3.60
N TRP A 84 -7.73 8.02 -3.45
CA TRP A 84 -6.98 9.23 -3.17
C TRP A 84 -6.18 9.63 -4.39
N THR A 85 -6.28 10.88 -4.81
CA THR A 85 -5.50 11.40 -5.93
C THR A 85 -4.35 12.25 -5.40
N HIS A 86 -3.12 11.82 -5.69
CA HIS A 86 -1.91 12.56 -5.36
C HIS A 86 -1.53 13.44 -6.56
N SER A 87 -1.49 14.75 -6.34
CA SER A 87 -1.07 15.74 -7.34
C SER A 87 0.00 16.63 -6.73
N PRO A 88 1.30 16.38 -7.02
CA PRO A 88 2.36 17.18 -6.43
C PRO A 88 2.28 18.64 -6.92
N PRO A 89 2.52 19.63 -6.04
CA PRO A 89 2.53 21.02 -6.42
C PRO A 89 3.57 21.34 -7.51
N ALA A 90 3.27 22.28 -8.39
CA ALA A 90 4.20 22.72 -9.44
C ALA A 90 5.59 23.12 -8.90
N ALA A 91 5.63 23.79 -7.76
CA ALA A 91 6.88 24.16 -7.08
C ALA A 91 7.74 22.96 -6.68
N PHE A 92 7.15 21.80 -6.37
CA PHE A 92 7.89 20.57 -6.13
C PHE A 92 8.57 20.09 -7.41
N GLU A 93 7.85 20.05 -8.52
CA GLU A 93 8.37 19.62 -9.81
C GLU A 93 9.46 20.55 -10.34
N GLU A 94 9.33 21.85 -10.11
CA GLU A 94 10.34 22.84 -10.45
C GLU A 94 11.62 22.63 -9.64
N LYS A 95 11.51 22.51 -8.31
CA LYS A 95 12.64 22.22 -7.43
C LYS A 95 13.31 20.90 -7.79
N LEU A 96 12.51 19.87 -8.13
CA LEU A 96 13.02 18.57 -8.52
C LEU A 96 13.85 18.66 -9.81
N ARG A 97 13.38 19.44 -10.79
CA ARG A 97 14.10 19.70 -12.05
C ARG A 97 15.39 20.49 -11.83
N ALA A 98 15.37 21.47 -10.95
CA ALA A 98 16.50 22.35 -10.68
C ALA A 98 17.62 21.67 -9.87
N SER A 99 17.26 20.81 -8.89
CA SER A 99 18.20 20.34 -7.87
C SER A 99 18.51 18.85 -7.90
N VAL A 100 17.76 18.04 -8.67
CA VAL A 100 17.87 16.57 -8.66
C VAL A 100 18.25 16.04 -10.05
N LYS A 101 19.26 15.15 -10.08
CA LYS A 101 19.69 14.48 -11.31
C LYS A 101 18.52 13.74 -11.98
N PRO A 102 18.38 13.76 -13.31
CA PRO A 102 17.21 13.19 -14.03
C PRO A 102 16.84 11.77 -13.61
N HIS A 103 17.83 10.88 -13.48
CA HIS A 103 17.59 9.46 -13.11
C HIS A 103 17.15 9.25 -11.66
N MET A 104 17.27 10.26 -10.80
CA MET A 104 16.81 10.20 -9.40
C MET A 104 15.42 10.81 -9.19
N ARG A 105 14.88 11.53 -10.19
CA ARG A 105 13.63 12.28 -10.02
C ARG A 105 12.42 11.36 -9.78
N SER A 106 12.38 10.19 -10.42
CA SER A 106 11.34 9.18 -10.20
C SER A 106 11.30 8.71 -8.74
N TYR A 107 12.45 8.45 -8.12
CA TYR A 107 12.51 8.05 -6.71
C TYR A 107 11.93 9.10 -5.78
N HIS A 108 12.18 10.39 -6.05
CA HIS A 108 11.61 11.47 -5.26
C HIS A 108 10.09 11.58 -5.41
N ARG A 109 9.54 11.34 -6.63
CA ARG A 109 8.09 11.31 -6.86
C ARG A 109 7.46 10.13 -6.14
N ILE A 110 8.03 8.94 -6.28
CA ILE A 110 7.58 7.73 -5.59
C ILE A 110 7.58 7.96 -4.07
N ALA A 111 8.70 8.44 -3.50
CA ALA A 111 8.78 8.70 -2.06
C ALA A 111 7.73 9.71 -1.58
N ARG A 112 7.43 10.73 -2.39
CA ARG A 112 6.38 11.71 -2.07
C ARG A 112 4.98 11.08 -2.12
N HIS A 113 4.71 10.22 -3.10
CA HIS A 113 3.45 9.49 -3.20
C HIS A 113 3.26 8.54 -2.01
N TYR A 114 4.27 7.77 -1.63
CA TYR A 114 4.24 6.95 -0.42
C TYR A 114 3.96 7.77 0.84
N LYS A 115 4.64 8.92 0.99
CA LYS A 115 4.39 9.85 2.11
C LYS A 115 2.93 10.32 2.14
N PHE A 116 2.38 10.71 1.00
CA PHE A 116 0.98 11.13 0.88
C PHE A 116 0.03 10.00 1.31
N ALA A 117 0.21 8.80 0.76
CA ALA A 117 -0.64 7.64 1.04
C ALA A 117 -0.61 7.24 2.52
N LEU A 118 0.59 7.17 3.12
CA LEU A 118 0.76 6.87 4.55
C LEU A 118 0.19 7.97 5.45
N SER A 119 0.42 9.25 5.10
CA SER A 119 -0.14 10.37 5.86
C SER A 119 -1.67 10.35 5.83
N THR A 120 -2.28 10.08 4.69
CA THR A 120 -3.74 9.94 4.56
C THR A 120 -4.25 8.78 5.42
N CYS A 121 -3.60 7.62 5.35
CA CYS A 121 -3.99 6.45 6.14
C CYS A 121 -3.92 6.70 7.65
N PHE A 122 -2.77 7.21 8.11
CA PHE A 122 -2.51 7.31 9.54
C PHE A 122 -3.11 8.58 10.17
N SER A 123 -3.00 9.73 9.50
CA SER A 123 -3.42 11.00 10.07
C SER A 123 -4.89 11.32 9.82
N CYS A 124 -5.44 10.96 8.65
CA CYS A 124 -6.83 11.24 8.31
C CYS A 124 -7.77 10.10 8.70
N LEU A 125 -7.39 8.85 8.42
CA LEU A 125 -8.27 7.70 8.66
C LEU A 125 -8.04 7.04 10.03
N GLY A 126 -6.93 7.32 10.69
CA GLY A 126 -6.63 6.82 12.04
C GLY A 126 -6.26 5.33 12.12
N PHE A 127 -5.89 4.69 10.99
CA PHE A 127 -5.48 3.30 11.03
C PHE A 127 -4.20 3.11 11.86
N PRO A 128 -4.11 2.07 12.67
CA PRO A 128 -2.88 1.74 13.40
C PRO A 128 -1.82 1.10 12.50
N ARG A 129 -2.23 0.50 11.38
CA ARG A 129 -1.35 -0.22 10.44
C ARG A 129 -1.80 -0.02 8.99
N ALA A 130 -0.83 0.01 8.08
CA ALA A 130 -1.05 0.04 6.63
C ALA A 130 -0.30 -1.11 5.96
N ILE A 131 -0.92 -1.77 4.98
CA ILE A 131 -0.30 -2.70 4.04
C ILE A 131 -0.18 -1.98 2.71
N LEU A 132 1.03 -1.84 2.19
CA LEU A 132 1.29 -1.20 0.92
C LEU A 132 1.51 -2.24 -0.17
N VAL A 133 0.79 -2.07 -1.28
CA VAL A 133 0.81 -2.93 -2.46
C VAL A 133 0.97 -2.05 -3.68
N GLU A 134 1.90 -2.37 -4.57
CA GLU A 134 2.01 -1.69 -5.87
C GLU A 134 1.04 -2.31 -6.90
N ASP A 135 0.68 -1.55 -7.91
CA ASP A 135 -0.35 -1.93 -8.90
C ASP A 135 0.02 -3.16 -9.76
N ASP A 136 1.29 -3.57 -9.79
CA ASP A 136 1.78 -4.74 -10.53
C ASP A 136 1.93 -6.01 -9.69
N LEU A 137 1.58 -5.96 -8.40
CA LEU A 137 1.67 -7.11 -7.52
C LEU A 137 0.45 -8.02 -7.59
N VAL A 138 0.69 -9.33 -7.60
CA VAL A 138 -0.32 -10.39 -7.48
C VAL A 138 -0.08 -11.12 -6.17
N VAL A 139 -1.06 -11.06 -5.26
CA VAL A 139 -0.89 -11.60 -3.91
C VAL A 139 -1.22 -13.09 -3.81
N SER A 140 -0.46 -13.80 -2.98
CA SER A 140 -0.64 -15.22 -2.69
C SER A 140 -1.89 -15.50 -1.83
N ALA A 141 -2.23 -16.78 -1.64
CA ALA A 141 -3.41 -17.17 -0.85
C ALA A 141 -3.24 -16.91 0.65
N ASP A 142 -2.02 -16.87 1.13
CA ASP A 142 -1.62 -16.66 2.52
C ASP A 142 -1.27 -15.22 2.88
N PHE A 143 -1.31 -14.30 1.91
CA PHE A 143 -0.96 -12.88 2.09
C PHE A 143 -1.67 -12.23 3.29
N PHE A 144 -2.99 -12.32 3.37
CA PHE A 144 -3.73 -11.75 4.50
C PHE A 144 -3.59 -12.53 5.80
N PRO A 145 -3.62 -13.87 5.83
CA PRO A 145 -3.24 -14.65 7.02
C PRO A 145 -1.87 -14.30 7.57
N TYR A 146 -0.88 -14.13 6.68
CA TYR A 146 0.46 -13.71 7.05
C TYR A 146 0.43 -12.36 7.80
N PHE A 147 -0.20 -11.34 7.24
CA PHE A 147 -0.26 -10.03 7.89
C PHE A 147 -1.13 -10.03 9.15
N ALA A 148 -2.17 -10.85 9.21
CA ALA A 148 -2.94 -11.02 10.44
C ALA A 148 -2.07 -11.60 11.59
N ALA A 149 -1.16 -12.50 11.27
CA ALA A 149 -0.21 -13.06 12.23
C ALA A 149 0.95 -12.09 12.56
N ALA A 150 1.41 -11.31 11.58
CA ALA A 150 2.51 -10.37 11.75
C ALA A 150 2.11 -9.08 12.50
N ALA A 151 0.85 -8.64 12.42
CA ALA A 151 0.38 -7.42 13.05
C ALA A 151 0.69 -7.35 14.56
N PRO A 152 0.35 -8.36 15.39
CA PRO A 152 0.67 -8.33 16.82
C PRO A 152 2.16 -8.41 17.12
N LEU A 153 3.00 -8.87 16.19
CA LEU A 153 4.46 -8.84 16.37
C LEU A 153 4.98 -7.40 16.21
N LEU A 154 4.53 -6.69 15.18
CA LEU A 154 4.88 -5.27 14.99
C LEU A 154 4.40 -4.40 16.15
N ASP A 155 3.23 -4.68 16.73
CA ASP A 155 2.71 -3.89 17.85
C ASP A 155 3.51 -4.08 19.14
N ARG A 156 4.09 -5.28 19.34
CA ARG A 156 4.79 -5.65 20.59
C ARG A 156 6.29 -5.35 20.55
N ASP A 157 6.90 -5.37 19.37
CA ASP A 157 8.35 -5.15 19.23
C ASP A 157 8.64 -3.83 18.49
N PRO A 158 8.95 -2.74 19.22
CA PRO A 158 9.22 -1.43 18.61
C PRO A 158 10.53 -1.40 17.81
N THR A 159 11.32 -2.46 17.84
CA THR A 159 12.53 -2.59 17.01
C THR A 159 12.25 -3.15 15.62
N LEU A 160 11.01 -3.60 15.35
CA LEU A 160 10.56 -4.00 14.02
C LEU A 160 9.98 -2.80 13.28
N TYR A 161 10.58 -2.47 12.14
CA TYR A 161 10.08 -1.40 11.29
C TYR A 161 8.85 -1.80 10.47
N ALA A 162 8.91 -2.99 9.86
CA ALA A 162 7.87 -3.49 8.95
C ALA A 162 7.86 -5.02 8.90
N ALA A 163 6.76 -5.59 8.41
CA ALA A 163 6.68 -6.97 7.96
C ALA A 163 6.50 -7.00 6.44
N SER A 164 7.34 -7.77 5.73
CA SER A 164 7.27 -7.90 4.27
C SER A 164 6.76 -9.28 3.86
N ALA A 165 5.89 -9.32 2.85
CA ALA A 165 5.43 -10.55 2.22
C ALA A 165 6.36 -11.02 1.09
N TRP A 166 7.48 -10.35 0.86
CA TRP A 166 8.46 -10.69 -0.16
C TRP A 166 9.75 -11.20 0.46
N ASN A 167 10.37 -12.18 -0.22
CA ASN A 167 11.68 -12.70 0.14
C ASN A 167 12.56 -12.77 -1.11
N ASP A 168 13.56 -11.88 -1.20
CA ASP A 168 14.50 -11.83 -2.33
C ASP A 168 15.33 -13.12 -2.49
N ASN A 169 15.45 -13.90 -1.43
CA ASN A 169 16.15 -15.19 -1.45
C ASN A 169 15.24 -16.39 -1.78
N ALA A 170 13.96 -16.16 -2.05
CA ALA A 170 13.01 -17.22 -2.41
C ALA A 170 13.19 -17.72 -3.86
N VAL A 171 14.41 -18.07 -4.22
CA VAL A 171 14.77 -18.62 -5.53
C VAL A 171 14.52 -20.13 -5.55
N ALA A 172 13.99 -20.63 -6.67
CA ALA A 172 13.80 -22.07 -6.86
C ALA A 172 15.13 -22.83 -6.72
N GLY A 173 15.13 -23.92 -5.94
CA GLY A 173 16.31 -24.77 -5.72
C GLY A 173 17.19 -24.36 -4.53
N LEU A 174 16.97 -23.21 -3.90
CA LEU A 174 17.63 -22.92 -2.63
C LEU A 174 16.97 -23.72 -1.49
N PRO A 175 17.78 -24.21 -0.51
CA PRO A 175 17.23 -24.85 0.67
C PRO A 175 16.29 -23.89 1.39
N ARG A 176 15.05 -24.32 1.55
CA ARG A 176 14.06 -23.58 2.33
C ARG A 176 13.98 -24.25 3.69
N GLY A 177 14.16 -23.48 4.74
CA GLY A 177 13.88 -23.93 6.10
C GLY A 177 12.38 -24.17 6.31
N ASP A 178 11.92 -24.06 7.54
CA ASP A 178 10.51 -24.14 7.88
C ASP A 178 9.71 -23.07 7.10
N PRO A 179 8.73 -23.43 6.28
CA PRO A 179 7.92 -22.47 5.52
C PRO A 179 7.05 -21.57 6.41
N ALA A 180 6.87 -21.91 7.68
CA ALA A 180 6.15 -21.08 8.65
C ALA A 180 7.09 -20.14 9.43
N ALA A 181 8.40 -20.26 9.28
CA ALA A 181 9.37 -19.43 10.00
C ALA A 181 9.41 -18.01 9.42
N LEU A 182 9.35 -17.03 10.30
CA LEU A 182 9.64 -15.63 9.97
C LEU A 182 11.12 -15.34 10.19
N GLN A 183 11.72 -14.62 9.26
CA GLN A 183 13.12 -14.23 9.35
C GLN A 183 13.24 -12.74 9.62
N ARG A 184 13.98 -12.38 10.66
CA ARG A 184 14.36 -10.98 10.91
C ARG A 184 15.58 -10.64 10.04
N THR A 185 15.54 -9.48 9.40
CA THR A 185 16.59 -8.98 8.52
C THR A 185 16.72 -7.46 8.64
N ASP A 186 17.90 -6.93 8.39
CA ASP A 186 18.15 -5.49 8.27
C ASP A 186 17.94 -4.99 6.83
N PHE A 187 17.73 -5.89 5.88
CA PHE A 187 17.36 -5.57 4.51
C PHE A 187 15.84 -5.44 4.39
N PHE A 188 15.37 -4.38 3.72
CA PHE A 188 13.94 -4.12 3.54
C PHE A 188 13.47 -4.51 2.13
N PRO A 189 12.84 -5.70 1.96
CA PRO A 189 12.23 -6.08 0.70
C PRO A 189 10.85 -5.42 0.59
N GLY A 190 10.76 -4.32 -0.16
CA GLY A 190 9.60 -3.42 -0.20
C GLY A 190 8.42 -3.86 -1.05
N LEU A 191 8.25 -5.15 -1.37
CA LEU A 191 7.18 -5.64 -2.24
C LEU A 191 6.05 -6.27 -1.42
N GLY A 192 4.96 -5.51 -1.19
CA GLY A 192 3.85 -5.94 -0.35
C GLY A 192 4.26 -6.03 1.14
N TRP A 193 4.14 -4.93 1.86
CA TRP A 193 4.65 -4.82 3.22
C TRP A 193 3.68 -4.08 4.15
N MET A 194 3.74 -4.42 5.43
CA MET A 194 2.93 -3.78 6.48
C MET A 194 3.82 -2.96 7.41
N VAL A 195 3.36 -1.77 7.76
CA VAL A 195 4.00 -0.86 8.71
C VAL A 195 2.98 -0.38 9.74
N THR A 196 3.45 -0.07 10.95
CA THR A 196 2.68 0.60 12.00
C THR A 196 2.79 2.13 11.90
N ARG A 197 1.84 2.81 12.51
CA ARG A 197 1.81 4.26 12.63
C ARG A 197 2.99 4.80 13.45
#